data_2ffd6639037fdc2b72d4c712c31a9a5e
#
_entry.id   2ffd6639037fdc2b72d4c712c31a9a5e
#
_cell.length_a   1.000
_cell.length_b   1.000
_cell.length_c   1.000
_cell.angle_alpha   90.00
_cell.angle_beta   90.00
_cell.angle_gamma   90.00
#
_symmetry.space_group_name_H-M   'P 1'
#
loop_
_entity.id
_entity.type
_entity.pdbx_description
1 polymer ?
#
loop_
_entity_poly.entity_id
_entity_poly.type
_entity_poly.pdbx_seq_one_letter_code
_entity_poly.pdbx_strand_id
1 'polypeptide(L)'
;QVIDCVSKGEWAAPPVTIELPQNQGYACITESALRNYPGMSLQADGECGLAVRLGHEQPAGYPFAHDYSLEEAKRLSEPAVITGDIITPWRTVIITSDLNELVNTDLITNLSPAPDKKLFPEGVNTEWIKPGRSVWCWLDGGQRTLEGMKEFSKLAGELGFEYNTVDAFWYRWTDMQIKELVDYSAQFGVKIWLWRHGRDLRDPQKRKEFFDRCQRLGIVGVKLDAFSHESKEFIDLYQACLKEAAEHKLMLNIHGSDKPTGEVRSWPNEMSREGIRGLEYGKNQYEWATHNTTLPFTRLVAGAGDYT
;
A
#
# COMPACT_ATOMS: atom_id res chain seq x y z
N GLN A 1 -0.12 -13.58 11.65
CA GLN A 1 -0.78 -14.78 12.18
C GLN A 1 0.23 -15.91 12.16
N VAL A 2 0.58 -16.47 13.32
CA VAL A 2 1.28 -17.74 13.37
C VAL A 2 0.25 -18.81 13.00
N ILE A 3 0.49 -19.54 11.92
CA ILE A 3 -0.39 -20.60 11.47
C ILE A 3 0.38 -21.89 11.70
N ASP A 4 -0.05 -22.69 12.68
CA ASP A 4 0.57 -23.98 12.97
C ASP A 4 0.40 -24.98 11.80
N CYS A 5 -0.73 -24.92 11.14
CA CYS A 5 -1.07 -25.66 9.94
C CYS A 5 -2.00 -24.86 9.04
N VAL A 6 -1.77 -24.91 7.74
CA VAL A 6 -2.71 -24.37 6.76
C VAL A 6 -3.54 -25.54 6.24
N SER A 7 -4.84 -25.52 6.51
CA SER A 7 -5.74 -26.59 6.06
C SER A 7 -5.89 -26.58 4.54
N LYS A 8 -6.20 -27.73 3.97
CA LYS A 8 -6.44 -27.84 2.53
C LYS A 8 -7.42 -26.80 2.03
N GLY A 9 -7.01 -26.05 1.02
CA GLY A 9 -7.81 -25.00 0.39
C GLY A 9 -7.75 -23.63 1.09
N GLU A 10 -7.14 -23.52 2.29
CA GLU A 10 -6.91 -22.23 2.92
C GLU A 10 -5.87 -21.42 2.17
N TRP A 11 -6.03 -20.09 2.22
CA TRP A 11 -5.17 -19.12 1.53
C TRP A 11 -4.29 -18.36 2.50
N ALA A 12 -3.05 -18.13 2.09
CA ALA A 12 -2.10 -17.29 2.79
C ALA A 12 -1.62 -16.17 1.87
N ALA A 13 -1.69 -14.93 2.35
CA ALA A 13 -1.14 -13.78 1.65
C ALA A 13 0.38 -13.70 1.90
N PRO A 14 1.23 -13.66 0.86
CA PRO A 14 2.65 -13.41 1.02
C PRO A 14 2.94 -12.01 1.61
N PRO A 15 4.08 -11.85 2.30
CA PRO A 15 5.10 -12.85 2.62
C PRO A 15 4.60 -13.90 3.61
N VAL A 16 4.90 -15.18 3.35
CA VAL A 16 4.59 -16.30 4.23
C VAL A 16 5.89 -16.85 4.80
N THR A 17 6.06 -16.77 6.11
CA THR A 17 7.23 -17.30 6.80
C THR A 17 6.90 -18.63 7.45
N ILE A 18 7.72 -19.63 7.19
CA ILE A 18 7.59 -21.01 7.64
C ILE A 18 8.82 -21.37 8.47
N GLU A 19 8.62 -21.94 9.65
CA GLU A 19 9.69 -22.55 10.41
C GLU A 19 10.05 -23.90 9.79
N LEU A 20 11.34 -24.13 9.55
CA LEU A 20 11.84 -25.36 8.96
C LEU A 20 11.98 -26.47 10.02
N PRO A 21 11.74 -27.76 9.64
CA PRO A 21 11.86 -28.86 10.59
C PRO A 21 13.21 -28.92 11.30
N GLN A 22 13.22 -29.47 12.52
CA GLN A 22 14.46 -29.71 13.28
C GLN A 22 15.28 -28.43 13.59
N ASN A 23 14.61 -27.29 13.75
CA ASN A 23 15.25 -25.99 14.02
C ASN A 23 16.28 -25.58 12.95
N GLN A 24 16.04 -25.92 11.69
CA GLN A 24 16.92 -25.60 10.56
C GLN A 24 16.79 -24.15 10.10
N GLY A 25 16.03 -23.32 10.81
CA GLY A 25 15.79 -21.93 10.48
C GLY A 25 14.42 -21.68 9.84
N TYR A 26 14.35 -20.72 8.95
CA TYR A 26 13.09 -20.23 8.39
C TYR A 26 13.15 -20.13 6.86
N ALA A 27 12.01 -20.31 6.20
CA ALA A 27 11.80 -20.01 4.80
C ALA A 27 10.69 -18.96 4.67
N CYS A 28 10.95 -17.87 3.93
CA CYS A 28 9.95 -16.87 3.63
C CYS A 28 9.66 -16.84 2.13
N ILE A 29 8.40 -17.04 1.78
CA ILE A 29 7.94 -17.09 0.39
C ILE A 29 7.23 -15.78 0.07
N THR A 30 7.67 -15.09 -0.99
CA THR A 30 7.05 -13.86 -1.47
C THR A 30 7.34 -13.63 -2.96
N GLU A 31 7.02 -12.44 -3.45
CA GLU A 31 7.33 -12.00 -4.80
C GLU A 31 7.96 -10.61 -4.80
N SER A 32 8.66 -10.26 -5.87
CA SER A 32 9.25 -8.94 -6.05
C SER A 32 9.08 -8.44 -7.48
N ALA A 33 9.12 -7.11 -7.64
CA ALA A 33 8.98 -6.40 -8.91
C ALA A 33 7.65 -6.73 -9.62
N LEU A 34 6.54 -6.68 -8.88
CA LEU A 34 5.21 -6.96 -9.40
C LEU A 34 4.74 -5.82 -10.32
N ARG A 35 4.74 -6.07 -11.63
CA ARG A 35 4.35 -5.11 -12.67
C ARG A 35 3.73 -5.82 -13.84
N ASN A 36 2.70 -5.23 -14.45
CA ASN A 36 2.01 -5.79 -15.61
C ASN A 36 1.64 -7.27 -15.45
N TYR A 37 1.37 -7.68 -14.20
CA TYR A 37 1.09 -9.06 -13.82
C TYR A 37 0.18 -9.07 -12.59
N PRO A 38 -0.72 -10.06 -12.40
CA PRO A 38 -1.52 -10.15 -11.18
C PRO A 38 -0.66 -10.58 -9.98
N GLY A 39 -1.03 -10.09 -8.79
CA GLY A 39 -0.38 -10.47 -7.53
C GLY A 39 -0.58 -11.93 -7.18
N MET A 40 0.32 -12.45 -6.36
CA MET A 40 0.35 -13.85 -5.93
C MET A 40 -0.24 -14.02 -4.53
N SER A 41 -1.09 -15.02 -4.36
CA SER A 41 -1.44 -15.64 -3.09
C SER A 41 -1.02 -17.11 -3.08
N LEU A 42 -0.98 -17.74 -1.92
CA LEU A 42 -0.64 -19.15 -1.75
C LEU A 42 -1.85 -19.91 -1.22
N GLN A 43 -2.13 -21.07 -1.77
CA GLN A 43 -3.20 -21.95 -1.32
C GLN A 43 -2.63 -23.31 -0.90
N ALA A 44 -2.99 -23.77 0.30
CA ALA A 44 -2.56 -25.07 0.78
C ALA A 44 -3.21 -26.23 0.01
N ASP A 45 -2.39 -27.19 -0.41
CA ASP A 45 -2.85 -28.42 -1.08
C ASP A 45 -3.34 -29.50 -0.10
N GLY A 46 -3.02 -29.35 1.19
CA GLY A 46 -3.32 -30.30 2.26
C GLY A 46 -2.31 -31.44 2.40
N GLU A 47 -1.19 -31.38 1.63
CA GLU A 47 -0.11 -32.38 1.64
C GLU A 47 1.26 -31.72 1.89
N CYS A 48 1.30 -30.67 2.73
CA CYS A 48 2.50 -29.85 3.00
C CYS A 48 2.98 -28.99 1.82
N GLY A 49 2.19 -28.82 0.78
CA GLY A 49 2.49 -27.97 -0.36
C GLY A 49 1.65 -26.71 -0.40
N LEU A 50 2.20 -25.67 -1.05
CA LEU A 50 1.53 -24.40 -1.31
C LEU A 50 1.48 -24.16 -2.82
N ALA A 51 0.28 -24.11 -3.39
CA ALA A 51 0.07 -23.77 -4.78
C ALA A 51 -0.07 -22.26 -4.95
N VAL A 52 0.55 -21.70 -5.97
CA VAL A 52 0.36 -20.30 -6.34
C VAL A 52 -1.05 -20.08 -6.89
N ARG A 53 -1.72 -19.04 -6.40
CA ARG A 53 -2.94 -18.48 -6.96
C ARG A 53 -2.70 -17.02 -7.32
N LEU A 54 -3.21 -16.60 -8.43
CA LEU A 54 -3.07 -15.21 -8.90
C LEU A 54 -4.32 -14.40 -8.54
N GLY A 55 -4.22 -13.09 -8.61
CA GLY A 55 -5.34 -12.16 -8.40
C GLY A 55 -6.46 -12.25 -9.44
N HIS A 56 -6.47 -13.32 -10.23
CA HIS A 56 -7.49 -13.71 -11.20
C HIS A 56 -7.84 -15.20 -11.04
N GLU A 57 -8.81 -15.69 -11.80
CA GLU A 57 -9.31 -17.07 -11.74
C GLU A 57 -9.83 -17.45 -10.33
N GLN A 58 -10.43 -16.47 -9.66
CA GLN A 58 -10.99 -16.65 -8.33
C GLN A 58 -12.15 -17.64 -8.40
N PRO A 59 -12.27 -18.59 -7.46
CA PRO A 59 -13.41 -19.51 -7.41
C PRO A 59 -14.72 -18.73 -7.30
N ALA A 60 -15.74 -19.15 -8.04
CA ALA A 60 -17.07 -18.61 -7.91
C ALA A 60 -17.57 -18.73 -6.45
N GLY A 61 -18.02 -17.65 -5.87
CA GLY A 61 -18.47 -17.61 -4.47
C GLY A 61 -17.35 -17.47 -3.43
N TYR A 62 -16.11 -17.19 -3.83
CA TYR A 62 -15.08 -16.80 -2.87
C TYR A 62 -15.53 -15.53 -2.16
N PRO A 63 -15.63 -15.56 -0.82
CA PRO A 63 -16.15 -14.43 -0.07
C PRO A 63 -15.09 -13.32 0.02
N PHE A 64 -14.87 -12.60 -1.05
CA PHE A 64 -14.33 -11.26 -0.91
C PHE A 64 -15.44 -10.43 -0.27
N ALA A 65 -15.35 -10.27 1.02
CA ALA A 65 -16.35 -9.61 1.85
C ALA A 65 -16.46 -8.10 1.59
N HIS A 66 -15.90 -7.59 0.50
CA HIS A 66 -15.82 -6.17 0.23
C HIS A 66 -16.25 -5.82 -1.18
N ASP A 67 -17.21 -4.96 -1.29
CA ASP A 67 -17.49 -3.89 -2.24
C ASP A 67 -17.10 -4.10 -3.73
N TYR A 68 -17.01 -5.33 -4.21
CA TYR A 68 -16.88 -5.58 -5.63
C TYR A 68 -18.24 -5.42 -6.32
N SER A 69 -18.24 -4.66 -7.41
CA SER A 69 -19.36 -4.75 -8.35
C SER A 69 -19.44 -6.16 -8.92
N LEU A 70 -20.63 -6.56 -9.39
CA LEU A 70 -20.80 -7.85 -10.09
C LEU A 70 -19.88 -7.96 -11.32
N GLU A 71 -19.63 -6.85 -12.00
CA GLU A 71 -18.71 -6.76 -13.13
C GLU A 71 -17.26 -7.03 -12.69
N GLU A 72 -16.83 -6.45 -11.59
CA GLU A 72 -15.50 -6.65 -11.03
C GLU A 72 -15.32 -8.10 -10.56
N ALA A 73 -16.29 -8.66 -9.85
CA ALA A 73 -16.29 -10.07 -9.43
C ALA A 73 -16.20 -11.03 -10.64
N LYS A 74 -16.93 -10.74 -11.71
CA LYS A 74 -16.84 -11.48 -12.97
C LYS A 74 -15.43 -11.37 -13.58
N ARG A 75 -14.86 -10.17 -13.64
CA ARG A 75 -13.51 -9.95 -14.17
C ARG A 75 -12.45 -10.71 -13.37
N LEU A 76 -12.59 -10.81 -12.05
CA LEU A 76 -11.69 -11.57 -11.18
C LEU A 76 -11.79 -13.10 -11.40
N SER A 77 -12.90 -13.60 -11.90
CA SER A 77 -13.07 -15.02 -12.25
C SER A 77 -12.47 -15.39 -13.61
N GLU A 78 -12.09 -14.42 -14.41
CA GLU A 78 -11.49 -14.61 -15.72
C GLU A 78 -9.96 -14.50 -15.65
N PRO A 79 -9.19 -15.14 -16.54
CA PRO A 79 -7.74 -14.99 -16.61
C PRO A 79 -7.31 -13.54 -16.81
N ALA A 80 -6.12 -13.19 -16.30
CA ALA A 80 -5.47 -11.93 -16.64
C ALA A 80 -5.12 -11.87 -18.14
N VAL A 81 -5.25 -10.67 -18.72
CA VAL A 81 -4.89 -10.45 -20.13
C VAL A 81 -3.63 -9.59 -20.18
N ILE A 82 -2.57 -10.13 -20.75
CA ILE A 82 -1.30 -9.42 -20.97
C ILE A 82 -1.10 -9.26 -22.48
N THR A 83 -0.86 -8.03 -22.93
CA THR A 83 -0.55 -7.73 -24.32
C THR A 83 0.96 -7.53 -24.47
N GLY A 84 1.57 -8.17 -25.47
CA GLY A 84 3.00 -8.13 -25.71
C GLY A 84 3.79 -9.16 -24.92
N ASP A 85 5.04 -8.84 -24.59
CA ASP A 85 5.92 -9.74 -23.86
C ASP A 85 5.46 -9.96 -22.41
N ILE A 86 5.54 -11.20 -21.95
CA ILE A 86 5.22 -11.54 -20.56
C ILE A 86 6.53 -11.57 -19.76
N ILE A 87 6.63 -10.62 -18.81
CA ILE A 87 7.68 -10.59 -17.80
C ILE A 87 7.01 -10.87 -16.46
N THR A 88 7.33 -12.03 -15.88
CA THR A 88 6.78 -12.40 -14.58
C THR A 88 7.51 -11.68 -13.44
N PRO A 89 6.84 -11.41 -12.31
CA PRO A 89 7.53 -11.02 -11.08
C PRO A 89 8.52 -12.10 -10.63
N TRP A 90 9.49 -11.71 -9.84
CA TRP A 90 10.35 -12.68 -9.15
C TRP A 90 9.51 -13.46 -8.13
N ARG A 91 9.62 -14.78 -8.15
CA ARG A 91 9.11 -15.64 -7.08
C ARG A 91 10.29 -15.98 -6.19
N THR A 92 10.24 -15.52 -4.94
CA THR A 92 11.38 -15.59 -4.02
C THR A 92 11.10 -16.55 -2.88
N VAL A 93 12.12 -17.31 -2.52
CA VAL A 93 12.18 -18.10 -1.30
C VAL A 93 13.44 -17.67 -0.56
N ILE A 94 13.27 -16.97 0.55
CA ILE A 94 14.37 -16.54 1.42
C ILE A 94 14.55 -17.63 2.47
N ILE A 95 15.76 -18.19 2.57
CA ILE A 95 16.10 -19.20 3.58
C ILE A 95 17.13 -18.58 4.51
N THR A 96 16.85 -18.60 5.80
CA THR A 96 17.71 -18.00 6.84
C THR A 96 17.86 -18.94 8.03
N SER A 97 18.95 -18.79 8.77
CA SER A 97 19.19 -19.54 10.01
C SER A 97 18.33 -19.01 11.17
N ASP A 98 17.98 -17.71 11.14
CA ASP A 98 17.22 -17.07 12.20
C ASP A 98 16.36 -15.89 11.69
N LEU A 99 15.45 -15.41 12.53
CA LEU A 99 14.52 -14.32 12.20
C LEU A 99 15.21 -12.95 12.07
N ASN A 100 16.38 -12.75 12.69
CA ASN A 100 17.11 -11.49 12.58
C ASN A 100 17.70 -11.33 11.17
N GLU A 101 18.20 -12.41 10.57
CA GLU A 101 18.62 -12.39 9.16
C GLU A 101 17.43 -12.11 8.24
N LEU A 102 16.27 -12.69 8.53
CA LEU A 102 15.07 -12.50 7.72
C LEU A 102 14.60 -11.03 7.73
N VAL A 103 14.51 -10.41 8.91
CA VAL A 103 13.99 -9.03 9.03
C VAL A 103 14.97 -7.99 8.47
N ASN A 104 16.24 -8.31 8.39
CA ASN A 104 17.27 -7.43 7.85
C ASN A 104 17.59 -7.67 6.37
N THR A 105 16.84 -8.56 5.69
CA THR A 105 17.05 -8.80 4.26
C THR A 105 16.59 -7.61 3.42
N ASP A 106 17.36 -7.26 2.42
CA ASP A 106 17.01 -6.27 1.38
C ASP A 106 16.74 -6.94 0.01
N LEU A 107 16.63 -8.27 -0.01
CA LEU A 107 16.50 -9.04 -1.24
C LEU A 107 15.31 -8.57 -2.10
N ILE A 108 14.14 -8.40 -1.48
CA ILE A 108 12.91 -8.05 -2.20
C ILE A 108 13.03 -6.68 -2.85
N THR A 109 13.58 -5.72 -2.13
CA THR A 109 13.83 -4.37 -2.64
C THR A 109 14.88 -4.39 -3.74
N ASN A 110 15.97 -5.17 -3.58
CA ASN A 110 17.07 -5.23 -4.53
C ASN A 110 16.72 -5.90 -5.86
N LEU A 111 15.69 -6.75 -5.90
CA LEU A 111 15.17 -7.35 -7.13
C LEU A 111 14.29 -6.38 -7.94
N SER A 112 13.82 -5.28 -7.34
CA SER A 112 13.08 -4.26 -8.07
C SER A 112 14.01 -3.35 -8.88
N PRO A 113 13.56 -2.85 -10.04
CA PRO A 113 14.35 -1.92 -10.86
C PRO A 113 14.73 -0.65 -10.11
N ALA A 114 15.85 -0.06 -10.50
CA ALA A 114 16.27 1.26 -10.00
C ALA A 114 15.23 2.36 -10.39
N PRO A 115 15.15 3.46 -9.63
CA PRO A 115 14.26 4.56 -9.96
C PRO A 115 14.67 5.26 -11.27
N ASP A 116 13.68 5.81 -11.98
CA ASP A 116 13.93 6.65 -13.14
C ASP A 116 14.65 7.95 -12.71
N LYS A 117 15.88 8.14 -13.19
CA LYS A 117 16.69 9.33 -12.85
C LYS A 117 16.11 10.65 -13.33
N LYS A 118 15.17 10.64 -14.27
CA LYS A 118 14.48 11.88 -14.71
C LYS A 118 13.45 12.33 -13.67
N LEU A 119 12.78 11.38 -13.02
CA LEU A 119 11.80 11.65 -11.96
C LEU A 119 12.47 11.77 -10.59
N PHE A 120 13.51 10.98 -10.37
CA PHE A 120 14.20 10.85 -9.09
C PHE A 120 15.72 10.97 -9.27
N PRO A 121 16.25 12.17 -9.54
CA PRO A 121 17.68 12.36 -9.86
C PRO A 121 18.62 11.88 -8.74
N GLU A 122 18.17 11.95 -7.50
CA GLU A 122 18.91 11.52 -6.30
C GLU A 122 18.24 10.33 -5.58
N GLY A 123 17.40 9.57 -6.29
CA GLY A 123 16.65 8.44 -5.72
C GLY A 123 15.78 8.88 -4.55
N VAL A 124 15.88 8.19 -3.42
CA VAL A 124 15.13 8.51 -2.19
C VAL A 124 15.48 9.88 -1.59
N ASN A 125 16.65 10.44 -1.93
CA ASN A 125 17.10 11.75 -1.47
C ASN A 125 16.63 12.90 -2.39
N THR A 126 15.82 12.62 -3.40
CA THR A 126 15.23 13.64 -4.28
C THR A 126 14.52 14.70 -3.45
N GLU A 127 14.81 15.97 -3.69
CA GLU A 127 14.48 17.11 -2.82
C GLU A 127 13.01 17.18 -2.36
N TRP A 128 12.07 16.86 -3.24
CA TRP A 128 10.65 16.96 -2.92
C TRP A 128 10.09 15.75 -2.13
N ILE A 129 10.86 14.66 -2.01
CA ILE A 129 10.49 13.49 -1.21
C ILE A 129 10.87 13.77 0.24
N LYS A 130 9.87 13.90 1.10
CA LYS A 130 10.03 14.23 2.52
C LYS A 130 9.18 13.30 3.36
N PRO A 131 9.71 12.14 3.77
CA PRO A 131 9.01 11.30 4.76
C PRO A 131 8.75 12.10 6.04
N GLY A 132 7.64 11.81 6.70
CA GLY A 132 7.27 12.52 7.92
C GLY A 132 6.04 11.89 8.58
N ARG A 133 5.60 12.50 9.69
CA ARG A 133 4.45 12.05 10.49
C ARG A 133 3.24 12.89 10.15
N SER A 134 2.09 12.25 10.10
CA SER A 134 0.82 12.90 9.79
C SER A 134 -0.18 12.74 10.92
N VAL A 135 -0.93 13.78 11.22
CA VAL A 135 -2.19 13.67 11.95
C VAL A 135 -3.29 13.22 10.99
N TRP A 136 -4.26 12.47 11.49
CA TRP A 136 -5.36 11.95 10.68
C TRP A 136 -6.64 11.79 11.51
N CYS A 137 -7.68 12.54 11.19
CA CYS A 137 -8.89 12.63 12.00
C CYS A 137 -9.85 11.45 11.88
N TRP A 138 -9.57 10.47 11.04
CA TRP A 138 -10.48 9.34 10.81
C TRP A 138 -10.72 8.49 12.05
N LEU A 139 -9.67 8.18 12.81
CA LEU A 139 -9.73 7.32 13.98
C LEU A 139 -9.95 8.06 15.30
N ASP A 140 -9.69 9.35 15.37
CA ASP A 140 -9.70 10.11 16.63
C ASP A 140 -11.01 10.84 16.92
N GLY A 141 -11.97 10.78 15.99
CA GLY A 141 -13.28 11.38 16.17
C GLY A 141 -13.32 12.92 16.01
N GLY A 142 -12.27 13.52 15.43
CA GLY A 142 -12.21 14.96 15.17
C GLY A 142 -13.30 15.47 14.24
N GLN A 143 -13.52 16.78 14.27
CA GLN A 143 -14.52 17.42 13.41
C GLN A 143 -14.09 17.38 11.94
N ARG A 144 -14.93 16.80 11.09
CA ARG A 144 -14.70 16.66 9.64
C ARG A 144 -15.12 17.92 8.89
N THR A 145 -14.59 19.07 9.32
CA THR A 145 -14.87 20.41 8.77
C THR A 145 -13.57 21.12 8.44
N LEU A 146 -13.64 22.20 7.66
CA LEU A 146 -12.48 23.02 7.35
C LEU A 146 -11.82 23.57 8.64
N GLU A 147 -12.63 24.08 9.57
CA GLU A 147 -12.12 24.59 10.85
C GLU A 147 -11.50 23.48 11.70
N GLY A 148 -12.13 22.29 11.76
CA GLY A 148 -11.54 21.13 12.43
C GLY A 148 -10.18 20.75 11.85
N MET A 149 -10.01 20.80 10.53
CA MET A 149 -8.73 20.50 9.89
C MET A 149 -7.67 21.58 10.13
N LYS A 150 -8.08 22.85 10.31
CA LYS A 150 -7.16 23.90 10.75
C LYS A 150 -6.66 23.64 12.18
N GLU A 151 -7.54 23.24 13.08
CA GLU A 151 -7.15 22.83 14.44
C GLU A 151 -6.18 21.65 14.41
N PHE A 152 -6.45 20.63 13.60
CA PHE A 152 -5.54 19.49 13.39
C PHE A 152 -4.17 19.92 12.87
N SER A 153 -4.12 20.86 11.93
CA SER A 153 -2.85 21.40 11.43
C SER A 153 -2.08 22.16 12.50
N LYS A 154 -2.78 22.94 13.33
CA LYS A 154 -2.15 23.63 14.47
C LYS A 154 -1.56 22.63 15.47
N LEU A 155 -2.34 21.61 15.86
CA LEU A 155 -1.89 20.55 16.76
C LEU A 155 -0.71 19.76 16.16
N ALA A 156 -0.75 19.45 14.87
CA ALA A 156 0.37 18.81 14.18
C ALA A 156 1.66 19.63 14.33
N GLY A 157 1.59 20.94 14.11
CA GLY A 157 2.73 21.85 14.30
C GLY A 157 3.24 21.88 15.74
N GLU A 158 2.34 21.93 16.74
CA GLU A 158 2.68 21.87 18.16
C GLU A 158 3.36 20.56 18.57
N LEU A 159 2.95 19.43 17.95
CA LEU A 159 3.55 18.12 18.14
C LEU A 159 4.82 17.90 17.31
N GLY A 160 5.17 18.83 16.44
CA GLY A 160 6.30 18.70 15.52
C GLY A 160 6.06 17.68 14.41
N PHE A 161 4.81 17.48 14.00
CA PHE A 161 4.46 16.64 12.85
C PHE A 161 4.47 17.45 11.56
N GLU A 162 4.81 16.82 10.48
CA GLU A 162 5.05 17.45 9.19
C GLU A 162 3.77 17.59 8.36
N TYR A 163 2.75 16.75 8.63
CA TYR A 163 1.59 16.60 7.75
C TYR A 163 0.26 16.54 8.49
N ASN A 164 -0.80 16.93 7.76
CA ASN A 164 -2.20 16.67 8.09
C ASN A 164 -2.86 16.01 6.88
N THR A 165 -3.36 14.77 7.06
CA THR A 165 -4.06 14.03 6.03
C THR A 165 -5.56 14.25 6.14
N VAL A 166 -6.14 14.89 5.14
CA VAL A 166 -7.58 15.20 5.06
C VAL A 166 -8.30 14.06 4.34
N ASP A 167 -9.23 13.43 5.04
CA ASP A 167 -10.00 12.29 4.55
C ASP A 167 -11.11 12.68 3.57
N ALA A 168 -11.86 11.70 3.05
CA ALA A 168 -12.84 11.80 1.94
C ALA A 168 -13.83 12.98 2.01
N PHE A 169 -14.13 13.50 3.18
CA PHE A 169 -15.07 14.60 3.34
C PHE A 169 -14.67 15.90 2.64
N TRP A 170 -13.39 16.09 2.27
CA TRP A 170 -12.91 17.24 1.49
C TRP A 170 -13.54 17.32 0.07
N TYR A 171 -14.14 16.27 -0.43
CA TYR A 171 -14.85 16.28 -1.71
C TYR A 171 -15.98 17.33 -1.78
N ARG A 172 -16.44 17.78 -0.63
CA ARG A 172 -17.47 18.83 -0.50
C ARG A 172 -16.89 20.24 -0.53
N TRP A 173 -15.56 20.37 -0.56
CA TRP A 173 -14.88 21.66 -0.47
C TRP A 173 -14.52 22.20 -1.85
N THR A 174 -14.59 23.53 -1.95
CA THR A 174 -14.08 24.27 -3.11
C THR A 174 -12.56 24.33 -3.13
N ASP A 175 -11.96 24.64 -4.27
CA ASP A 175 -10.51 24.87 -4.39
C ASP A 175 -10.04 25.99 -3.44
N MET A 176 -10.88 27.02 -3.24
CA MET A 176 -10.56 28.11 -2.30
C MET A 176 -10.45 27.61 -0.84
N GLN A 177 -11.35 26.74 -0.41
CA GLN A 177 -11.31 26.15 0.94
C GLN A 177 -10.10 25.24 1.13
N ILE A 178 -9.75 24.45 0.13
CA ILE A 178 -8.53 23.61 0.18
C ILE A 178 -7.30 24.49 0.23
N LYS A 179 -7.22 25.53 -0.60
CA LYS A 179 -6.10 26.49 -0.59
C LYS A 179 -6.00 27.24 0.73
N GLU A 180 -7.13 27.64 1.31
CA GLU A 180 -7.19 28.25 2.62
C GLU A 180 -6.59 27.35 3.71
N LEU A 181 -6.92 26.04 3.69
CA LEU A 181 -6.32 25.07 4.62
C LEU A 181 -4.80 24.95 4.41
N VAL A 182 -4.35 24.84 3.15
CA VAL A 182 -2.92 24.75 2.82
C VAL A 182 -2.16 25.97 3.35
N ASP A 183 -2.67 27.19 3.10
CA ASP A 183 -2.03 28.44 3.51
C ASP A 183 -2.05 28.61 5.04
N TYR A 184 -3.13 28.21 5.70
CA TYR A 184 -3.23 28.22 7.16
C TYR A 184 -2.22 27.25 7.78
N SER A 185 -2.16 26.02 7.27
CA SER A 185 -1.29 24.94 7.80
C SER A 185 0.19 25.28 7.64
N ALA A 186 0.55 25.97 6.56
CA ALA A 186 1.92 26.42 6.31
C ALA A 186 2.46 27.36 7.41
N GLN A 187 1.60 28.09 8.13
CA GLN A 187 1.99 28.96 9.25
C GLN A 187 2.57 28.15 10.43
N PHE A 188 2.23 26.88 10.52
CA PHE A 188 2.72 25.94 11.54
C PHE A 188 3.79 24.98 11.01
N GLY A 189 4.25 25.17 9.76
CA GLY A 189 5.20 24.26 9.10
C GLY A 189 4.56 22.96 8.62
N VAL A 190 3.24 22.84 8.67
CA VAL A 190 2.48 21.62 8.32
C VAL A 190 2.01 21.69 6.87
N LYS A 191 2.13 20.57 6.15
CA LYS A 191 1.68 20.45 4.77
C LYS A 191 0.50 19.48 4.68
N ILE A 192 -0.30 19.61 3.61
CA ILE A 192 -1.56 18.88 3.46
C ILE A 192 -1.41 17.71 2.51
N TRP A 193 -1.97 16.58 2.93
CA TRP A 193 -2.28 15.41 2.12
C TRP A 193 -3.79 15.30 1.93
N LEU A 194 -4.22 14.75 0.79
CA LEU A 194 -5.63 14.46 0.53
C LEU A 194 -5.85 12.94 0.36
N TRP A 195 -6.94 12.44 0.92
CA TRP A 195 -7.41 11.09 0.65
C TRP A 195 -8.12 11.02 -0.71
N ARG A 196 -7.94 9.94 -1.46
CA ARG A 196 -8.66 9.69 -2.70
C ARG A 196 -8.95 8.20 -2.87
N HIS A 197 -10.18 7.87 -3.30
CA HIS A 197 -10.53 6.51 -3.66
C HIS A 197 -9.76 6.10 -4.93
N GLY A 198 -8.94 5.05 -4.85
CA GLY A 198 -8.06 4.62 -5.94
C GLY A 198 -8.82 4.28 -7.24
N ARG A 199 -10.00 3.66 -7.10
CA ARG A 199 -10.85 3.32 -8.24
C ARG A 199 -11.33 4.51 -9.06
N ASP A 200 -11.42 5.70 -8.47
CA ASP A 200 -11.80 6.92 -9.18
C ASP A 200 -10.72 7.35 -10.20
N LEU A 201 -9.50 6.85 -10.02
CA LEU A 201 -8.33 7.18 -10.84
C LEU A 201 -8.05 6.15 -11.95
N ARG A 202 -8.97 5.23 -12.22
CA ARG A 202 -8.87 4.28 -13.36
C ARG A 202 -8.83 4.99 -14.71
N ASP A 203 -9.64 6.02 -14.85
CA ASP A 203 -9.64 6.87 -16.04
C ASP A 203 -8.38 7.74 -16.09
N PRO A 204 -7.52 7.64 -17.11
CA PRO A 204 -6.28 8.40 -17.19
C PRO A 204 -6.49 9.92 -17.20
N GLN A 205 -7.55 10.40 -17.83
CA GLN A 205 -7.84 11.83 -17.89
C GLN A 205 -8.23 12.38 -16.51
N LYS A 206 -9.12 11.68 -15.79
CA LYS A 206 -9.52 12.04 -14.43
C LYS A 206 -8.35 11.97 -13.46
N ARG A 207 -7.48 11.00 -13.63
CA ARG A 207 -6.25 10.85 -12.82
C ARG A 207 -5.32 12.04 -13.02
N LYS A 208 -5.06 12.41 -14.27
CA LYS A 208 -4.27 13.58 -14.61
C LYS A 208 -4.87 14.87 -14.03
N GLU A 209 -6.14 15.11 -14.26
CA GLU A 209 -6.86 16.29 -13.71
C GLU A 209 -6.77 16.38 -12.19
N PHE A 210 -6.84 15.23 -11.51
CA PHE A 210 -6.72 15.17 -10.06
C PHE A 210 -5.30 15.54 -9.58
N PHE A 211 -4.25 14.99 -10.19
CA PHE A 211 -2.88 15.31 -9.79
C PHE A 211 -2.48 16.73 -10.19
N ASP A 212 -2.90 17.23 -11.36
CA ASP A 212 -2.77 18.65 -11.75
C ASP A 212 -3.42 19.57 -10.70
N ARG A 213 -4.63 19.22 -10.22
CA ARG A 213 -5.34 19.96 -9.19
C ARG A 213 -4.58 19.95 -7.86
N CYS A 214 -4.10 18.80 -7.41
CA CYS A 214 -3.31 18.69 -6.18
C CYS A 214 -2.07 19.59 -6.23
N GLN A 215 -1.29 19.50 -7.31
CA GLN A 215 -0.09 20.33 -7.48
C GLN A 215 -0.41 21.83 -7.47
N ARG A 216 -1.44 22.25 -8.21
CA ARG A 216 -1.88 23.66 -8.29
C ARG A 216 -2.32 24.21 -6.92
N LEU A 217 -2.92 23.40 -6.07
CA LEU A 217 -3.40 23.78 -4.76
C LEU A 217 -2.31 23.74 -3.66
N GLY A 218 -1.14 23.19 -3.96
CA GLY A 218 -0.04 23.09 -3.00
C GLY A 218 -0.13 21.83 -2.10
N ILE A 219 -0.90 20.83 -2.51
CA ILE A 219 -0.92 19.52 -1.87
C ILE A 219 0.42 18.82 -2.14
N VAL A 220 0.96 18.13 -1.15
CA VAL A 220 2.27 17.48 -1.26
C VAL A 220 2.22 15.96 -1.30
N GLY A 221 1.06 15.37 -1.02
CA GLY A 221 0.89 13.94 -1.08
C GLY A 221 -0.57 13.51 -1.10
N VAL A 222 -0.80 12.27 -1.43
CA VAL A 222 -2.14 11.69 -1.52
C VAL A 222 -2.16 10.31 -0.86
N LYS A 223 -3.16 10.10 0.00
CA LYS A 223 -3.55 8.78 0.48
C LYS A 223 -4.53 8.18 -0.53
N LEU A 224 -4.07 7.21 -1.31
CA LEU A 224 -4.88 6.45 -2.24
C LEU A 224 -5.41 5.20 -1.56
N ASP A 225 -6.71 4.94 -1.61
CA ASP A 225 -7.34 3.91 -0.80
C ASP A 225 -8.34 3.04 -1.59
N ALA A 226 -8.73 1.91 -0.97
CA ALA A 226 -9.82 1.05 -1.43
C ALA A 226 -9.59 0.38 -2.81
N PHE A 227 -8.42 -0.20 -3.02
CA PHE A 227 -8.14 -1.04 -4.18
C PHE A 227 -8.70 -2.46 -3.99
N SER A 228 -8.49 -3.05 -2.82
CA SER A 228 -9.14 -4.27 -2.32
C SER A 228 -8.75 -5.60 -2.97
N HIS A 229 -8.01 -5.65 -4.08
CA HIS A 229 -7.51 -6.90 -4.68
C HIS A 229 -6.25 -6.70 -5.52
N GLU A 230 -5.63 -7.82 -5.92
CA GLU A 230 -4.35 -7.87 -6.63
C GLU A 230 -4.51 -8.26 -8.11
N SER A 231 -5.61 -7.85 -8.76
CA SER A 231 -5.73 -8.08 -10.21
C SER A 231 -4.66 -7.31 -10.98
N LYS A 232 -4.35 -7.79 -12.18
CA LYS A 232 -3.43 -7.10 -13.08
C LYS A 232 -3.82 -5.64 -13.29
N GLU A 233 -5.11 -5.37 -13.45
CA GLU A 233 -5.64 -4.03 -13.69
C GLU A 233 -5.34 -3.08 -12.52
N PHE A 234 -5.36 -3.57 -11.28
CA PHE A 234 -4.98 -2.76 -10.12
C PHE A 234 -3.48 -2.64 -9.94
N ILE A 235 -2.72 -3.68 -10.24
CA ILE A 235 -1.26 -3.56 -10.26
C ILE A 235 -0.83 -2.49 -11.29
N ASP A 236 -1.45 -2.47 -12.47
CA ASP A 236 -1.19 -1.45 -13.47
C ASP A 236 -1.64 -0.05 -13.02
N LEU A 237 -2.75 0.04 -12.28
CA LEU A 237 -3.24 1.30 -11.74
C LEU A 237 -2.28 1.85 -10.66
N TYR A 238 -1.71 1.02 -9.78
CA TYR A 238 -0.67 1.44 -8.84
C TYR A 238 0.52 2.06 -9.58
N GLN A 239 1.03 1.37 -10.60
CA GLN A 239 2.17 1.85 -11.38
C GLN A 239 1.85 3.19 -12.08
N ALA A 240 0.64 3.32 -12.64
CA ALA A 240 0.20 4.55 -13.29
C ALA A 240 0.07 5.72 -12.29
N CYS A 241 -0.52 5.48 -11.11
CA CYS A 241 -0.64 6.49 -10.05
C CYS A 241 0.73 6.91 -9.50
N LEU A 242 1.64 5.97 -9.23
CA LEU A 242 2.99 6.26 -8.73
C LEU A 242 3.78 7.12 -9.72
N LYS A 243 3.73 6.76 -11.01
CA LYS A 243 4.39 7.52 -12.07
C LYS A 243 3.84 8.94 -12.19
N GLU A 244 2.54 9.06 -12.33
CA GLU A 244 1.90 10.35 -12.57
C GLU A 244 1.99 11.28 -11.35
N ALA A 245 1.88 10.73 -10.13
CA ALA A 245 2.15 11.47 -8.90
C ALA A 245 3.61 11.98 -8.86
N ALA A 246 4.59 11.16 -9.27
CA ALA A 246 5.99 11.56 -9.34
C ALA A 246 6.22 12.70 -10.35
N GLU A 247 5.57 12.67 -11.51
CA GLU A 247 5.59 13.75 -12.51
C GLU A 247 5.07 15.09 -11.94
N HIS A 248 4.17 15.02 -10.94
CA HIS A 248 3.60 16.16 -10.22
C HIS A 248 4.30 16.46 -8.88
N LYS A 249 5.39 15.74 -8.56
CA LYS A 249 6.13 15.84 -7.28
C LYS A 249 5.25 15.59 -6.05
N LEU A 250 4.38 14.57 -6.14
CA LEU A 250 3.49 14.15 -5.08
C LEU A 250 3.94 12.83 -4.49
N MET A 251 3.93 12.74 -3.16
CA MET A 251 4.14 11.50 -2.42
C MET A 251 2.82 10.71 -2.32
N LEU A 252 2.91 9.39 -2.27
CA LEU A 252 1.75 8.52 -2.10
C LEU A 252 1.87 7.65 -0.84
N ASN A 253 0.75 7.50 -0.16
CA ASN A 253 0.46 6.48 0.82
C ASN A 253 -0.68 5.63 0.25
N ILE A 254 -0.51 4.31 0.19
CA ILE A 254 -1.47 3.42 -0.50
C ILE A 254 -2.16 2.52 0.54
N HIS A 255 -3.48 2.62 0.60
CA HIS A 255 -4.35 1.89 1.52
C HIS A 255 -5.33 0.95 0.81
N GLY A 256 -5.96 0.04 1.57
CA GLY A 256 -6.82 -0.99 1.00
C GLY A 256 -6.11 -1.76 -0.12
N SER A 257 -4.83 -2.03 0.06
CA SER A 257 -3.89 -2.40 -0.99
C SER A 257 -3.40 -3.83 -0.86
N ASP A 258 -2.71 -4.28 -1.92
CA ASP A 258 -1.91 -5.49 -1.91
C ASP A 258 -0.67 -5.36 -1.00
N LYS A 259 0.06 -6.46 -0.86
CA LYS A 259 1.38 -6.47 -0.21
C LYS A 259 2.42 -5.66 -0.99
N PRO A 260 3.47 -5.11 -0.35
CA PRO A 260 4.61 -4.55 -1.06
C PRO A 260 5.42 -5.66 -1.75
N THR A 261 6.00 -5.33 -2.89
CA THR A 261 6.89 -6.20 -3.64
C THR A 261 8.18 -5.49 -4.09
N GLY A 262 8.65 -4.55 -3.24
CA GLY A 262 9.89 -3.81 -3.45
C GLY A 262 9.76 -2.53 -4.29
N GLU A 263 8.53 -2.09 -4.57
CA GLU A 263 8.25 -0.91 -5.42
C GLU A 263 8.87 0.37 -4.90
N VAL A 264 9.04 0.53 -3.60
CA VAL A 264 9.65 1.70 -2.95
C VAL A 264 11.05 2.01 -3.50
N ARG A 265 11.77 1.01 -4.02
CA ARG A 265 13.04 1.24 -4.72
C ARG A 265 12.83 1.95 -6.06
N SER A 266 11.86 1.53 -6.83
CA SER A 266 11.58 2.08 -8.16
C SER A 266 10.80 3.38 -8.10
N TRP A 267 9.97 3.51 -7.07
CA TRP A 267 9.09 4.64 -6.81
C TRP A 267 9.37 5.22 -5.42
N PRO A 268 10.45 6.00 -5.26
CA PRO A 268 10.77 6.63 -3.99
C PRO A 268 9.69 7.54 -3.43
N ASN A 269 8.68 7.90 -4.23
CA ASN A 269 7.52 8.67 -3.80
C ASN A 269 6.40 7.81 -3.18
N GLU A 270 6.50 6.49 -3.16
CA GLU A 270 5.67 5.63 -2.31
C GLU A 270 6.23 5.64 -0.89
N MET A 271 5.53 6.29 0.03
CA MET A 271 5.98 6.42 1.43
C MET A 271 5.73 5.15 2.21
N SER A 272 4.54 4.60 2.08
CA SER A 272 4.14 3.34 2.72
C SER A 272 2.93 2.74 2.02
N ARG A 273 2.71 1.46 2.28
CA ARG A 273 1.57 0.69 1.78
C ARG A 273 0.95 -0.05 2.95
N GLU A 274 -0.37 0.03 3.11
CA GLU A 274 -1.05 -0.67 4.19
C GLU A 274 -0.80 -2.18 4.08
N GLY A 275 -1.52 -2.90 3.25
CA GLY A 275 -1.35 -4.34 3.01
C GLY A 275 -1.20 -5.19 4.27
N ILE A 276 -1.60 -4.68 5.42
CA ILE A 276 -1.56 -5.32 6.74
C ILE A 276 -2.86 -5.02 7.49
N ARG A 277 -3.13 -5.81 8.51
CA ARG A 277 -4.23 -5.55 9.41
C ARG A 277 -3.76 -4.65 10.55
N GLY A 278 -4.26 -3.40 10.57
CA GLY A 278 -4.03 -2.43 11.65
C GLY A 278 -5.15 -2.43 12.70
N LEU A 279 -5.07 -1.51 13.66
CA LEU A 279 -6.08 -1.36 14.74
C LEU A 279 -7.44 -0.89 14.21
N GLU A 280 -7.50 -0.27 13.05
CA GLU A 280 -8.73 0.13 12.38
C GLU A 280 -9.69 -1.05 12.19
N TYR A 281 -9.18 -2.26 12.03
CA TYR A 281 -9.96 -3.47 11.80
C TYR A 281 -10.75 -3.96 13.02
N GLY A 282 -10.60 -3.34 14.18
CA GLY A 282 -11.37 -3.64 15.40
C GLY A 282 -10.54 -4.17 16.55
N LYS A 283 -10.76 -3.56 17.71
CA LYS A 283 -9.92 -3.74 18.90
C LYS A 283 -10.10 -5.10 19.61
N ASN A 284 -11.17 -5.86 19.35
CA ASN A 284 -11.60 -6.96 20.23
C ASN A 284 -11.56 -8.35 19.59
N GLN A 285 -11.02 -8.53 18.36
CA GLN A 285 -11.14 -9.79 17.62
C GLN A 285 -9.82 -10.55 17.44
N TYR A 286 -8.71 -10.00 17.90
CA TYR A 286 -7.39 -10.57 17.65
C TYR A 286 -6.52 -10.55 18.89
N GLU A 287 -5.62 -11.50 18.94
CA GLU A 287 -4.49 -11.49 19.86
C GLU A 287 -3.42 -10.52 19.28
N TRP A 288 -3.61 -9.22 19.58
CA TRP A 288 -2.82 -8.14 19.00
C TRP A 288 -1.34 -8.20 19.34
N ALA A 289 -0.99 -8.71 20.52
CA ALA A 289 0.42 -8.83 20.92
C ALA A 289 1.16 -9.78 19.97
N THR A 290 0.62 -10.96 19.74
CA THR A 290 1.17 -11.94 18.80
C THR A 290 1.17 -11.40 17.39
N HIS A 291 0.06 -10.79 16.92
CA HIS A 291 -0.01 -10.20 15.61
C HIS A 291 1.08 -9.16 15.38
N ASN A 292 1.20 -8.18 16.27
CA ASN A 292 2.16 -7.09 16.15
C ASN A 292 3.61 -7.56 16.19
N THR A 293 3.91 -8.55 17.01
CA THR A 293 5.27 -9.10 17.13
C THR A 293 5.64 -10.04 15.98
N THR A 294 4.68 -10.52 15.18
CA THR A 294 4.95 -11.35 13.99
C THR A 294 5.06 -10.56 12.70
N LEU A 295 4.50 -9.34 12.63
CA LEU A 295 4.55 -8.50 11.43
C LEU A 295 5.95 -8.26 10.87
N PRO A 296 7.00 -8.01 11.68
CA PRO A 296 8.37 -7.83 11.18
C PRO A 296 8.89 -9.04 10.39
N PHE A 297 8.47 -10.23 10.77
CA PHE A 297 8.96 -11.50 10.21
C PHE A 297 8.04 -12.06 9.10
N THR A 298 6.99 -11.35 8.76
CA THR A 298 6.02 -11.71 7.73
C THR A 298 5.83 -10.53 6.78
N ARG A 299 4.78 -9.77 6.94
CA ARG A 299 4.38 -8.68 6.04
C ARG A 299 5.48 -7.63 5.79
N LEU A 300 6.23 -7.24 6.83
CA LEU A 300 7.22 -6.17 6.71
C LEU A 300 8.53 -6.60 6.06
N VAL A 301 8.76 -7.90 5.84
CA VAL A 301 9.92 -8.41 5.08
C VAL A 301 9.98 -7.85 3.67
N ALA A 302 8.84 -7.57 3.06
CA ALA A 302 8.74 -7.10 1.67
C ALA A 302 8.70 -5.56 1.53
N GLY A 303 8.61 -4.82 2.63
CA GLY A 303 8.57 -3.36 2.63
C GLY A 303 7.78 -2.78 3.79
N ALA A 304 7.86 -1.46 3.94
CA ALA A 304 7.18 -0.72 4.99
C ALA A 304 5.66 -0.93 4.94
N GLY A 305 5.06 -1.13 6.09
CA GLY A 305 3.61 -1.16 6.29
C GLY A 305 3.12 0.16 6.88
N ASP A 306 1.89 0.54 6.57
CA ASP A 306 1.19 1.63 7.24
C ASP A 306 0.22 0.99 8.25
N TYR A 307 0.59 1.08 9.52
CA TYR A 307 -0.17 0.46 10.60
C TYR A 307 -1.10 1.50 11.23
N THR A 308 -2.36 1.45 10.86
CA THR A 308 -3.41 2.34 11.37
C THR A 308 -4.27 1.71 12.45
#